data_407d359989e172f88b4c4675accd74f0
#
_entry.id   407d359989e172f88b4c4675accd74f0
#
_cell.length_a   1.000
_cell.length_b   1.000
_cell.length_c   1.000
_cell.angle_alpha   90.00
_cell.angle_beta   90.00
_cell.angle_gamma   90.00
#
_symmetry.space_group_name_H-M   'P 1'
#
loop_
_entity.id
_entity.type
_entity.pdbx_description
1 polymer ?
#
loop_
_entity_poly.entity_id
_entity_poly.type
_entity_poly.pdbx_seq_one_letter_code
_entity_poly.pdbx_strand_id
1 'polypeptide(L)'
;MASLLSLAVLVTSCSPSTNVRRTGKYSTANKREKASHSTKEDKKYTYHKTSSTETKTTKTSKTSAIREEIVLSAIQYKGTNYRSGGKSPTTGFDCSGFTGYIFTQHGIPISGSSDKLAKLGKQKDKESLLPGDLVFFGNKDRISHVAIVASNTTDEMEVVHSTTSAGVKIDNITNSEYWQSRFLFGVDIISK
;
A
#
# COMPACT_ATOMS: atom_id res chain seq x y z
N MET A 1 2.47 -15.49 -74.37
CA MET A 1 2.48 -14.19 -75.07
C MET A 1 2.27 -13.09 -74.06
N ALA A 2 3.11 -12.07 -74.17
CA ALA A 2 3.09 -10.76 -73.54
C ALA A 2 3.26 -10.68 -71.99
N SER A 3 4.47 -10.48 -71.67
CA SER A 3 5.13 -9.76 -70.61
C SER A 3 4.60 -8.33 -70.43
N LEU A 4 4.41 -7.92 -69.19
CA LEU A 4 4.39 -6.52 -68.81
C LEU A 4 5.08 -6.34 -67.47
N LEU A 5 6.28 -5.77 -67.50
CA LEU A 5 7.04 -5.20 -66.39
C LEU A 5 6.25 -4.05 -65.79
N SER A 6 6.24 -3.97 -64.49
CA SER A 6 5.83 -2.73 -63.78
C SER A 6 6.91 -2.35 -62.79
N LEU A 7 7.36 -1.13 -62.97
CA LEU A 7 8.53 -0.44 -62.41
C LEU A 7 8.24 0.03 -60.96
N ALA A 8 9.07 -0.35 -60.03
CA ALA A 8 9.02 0.14 -58.65
C ALA A 8 9.81 1.44 -58.56
N VAL A 9 9.16 2.50 -58.09
CA VAL A 9 9.79 3.79 -57.76
C VAL A 9 10.04 3.84 -56.25
N LEU A 10 11.31 3.82 -55.86
CA LEU A 10 11.83 4.07 -54.55
C LEU A 10 11.93 5.60 -54.33
N VAL A 11 11.18 6.14 -53.39
CA VAL A 11 11.38 7.51 -52.92
C VAL A 11 12.02 7.45 -51.51
N THR A 12 13.31 7.75 -51.47
CA THR A 12 14.07 8.03 -50.27
C THR A 12 13.82 9.46 -49.83
N SER A 13 13.26 9.64 -48.63
CA SER A 13 13.15 10.94 -47.99
C SER A 13 14.12 11.03 -46.84
N CYS A 14 15.22 11.75 -47.03
CA CYS A 14 16.12 12.22 -46.00
C CYS A 14 15.58 13.47 -45.34
N SER A 15 15.45 13.49 -44.02
CA SER A 15 15.24 14.72 -43.24
C SER A 15 16.45 15.01 -42.35
N PRO A 16 16.97 16.24 -42.32
CA PRO A 16 18.16 16.54 -41.52
C PRO A 16 17.84 16.84 -40.06
N SER A 17 18.69 16.31 -39.19
CA SER A 17 18.77 16.62 -37.76
C SER A 17 19.28 18.06 -37.55
N THR A 18 18.52 18.88 -36.88
CA THR A 18 18.99 20.19 -36.36
C THR A 18 19.16 20.12 -34.86
N ASN A 19 20.42 20.08 -34.45
CA ASN A 19 20.93 20.17 -33.09
C ASN A 19 20.89 21.68 -32.69
N VAL A 20 20.00 22.03 -31.77
CA VAL A 20 20.02 23.38 -31.16
C VAL A 20 20.37 23.25 -29.69
N ARG A 21 21.64 23.50 -29.38
CA ARG A 21 22.09 23.86 -28.04
C ARG A 21 21.50 25.22 -27.66
N ARG A 22 20.72 25.23 -26.57
CA ARG A 22 20.44 26.50 -25.87
C ARG A 22 20.87 26.36 -24.41
N THR A 23 21.96 27.05 -24.12
CA THR A 23 22.35 27.48 -22.77
C THR A 23 21.38 28.58 -22.31
N GLY A 24 20.73 28.39 -21.19
CA GLY A 24 19.81 29.35 -20.60
C GLY A 24 19.87 29.28 -19.07
N LYS A 25 20.36 30.35 -18.51
CA LYS A 25 20.66 30.69 -17.11
C LYS A 25 19.50 30.39 -16.14
N TYR A 26 19.87 29.88 -14.99
CA TYR A 26 19.02 29.85 -13.80
C TYR A 26 18.62 31.27 -13.38
N SER A 27 17.33 31.52 -13.25
CA SER A 27 16.79 32.66 -12.53
C SER A 27 15.81 32.16 -11.50
N THR A 28 16.17 32.35 -10.23
CA THR A 28 15.35 32.14 -9.05
C THR A 28 14.26 33.20 -9.00
N ALA A 29 13.01 32.78 -9.04
CA ALA A 29 11.89 33.59 -8.58
C ALA A 29 10.85 32.71 -7.88
N ASN A 30 10.88 32.82 -6.58
CA ASN A 30 9.93 32.27 -5.64
C ASN A 30 8.59 33.03 -5.81
N LYS A 31 7.54 32.39 -6.33
CA LYS A 31 6.19 32.91 -6.22
C LYS A 31 5.28 31.83 -5.64
N ARG A 32 5.04 31.97 -4.34
CA ARG A 32 3.99 31.22 -3.62
C ARG A 32 2.64 31.64 -4.18
N GLU A 33 2.01 30.80 -4.94
CA GLU A 33 0.57 30.87 -5.16
C GLU A 33 -0.12 29.96 -4.14
N LYS A 34 -0.91 30.59 -3.27
CA LYS A 34 -1.84 29.94 -2.35
C LYS A 34 -3.00 29.37 -3.17
N ALA A 35 -2.99 28.07 -3.41
CA ALA A 35 -4.21 27.37 -3.78
C ALA A 35 -4.99 27.09 -2.49
N SER A 36 -6.12 27.74 -2.31
CA SER A 36 -7.10 27.47 -1.28
C SER A 36 -7.75 26.12 -1.60
N HIS A 37 -7.34 25.07 -0.90
CA HIS A 37 -8.01 23.78 -0.95
C HIS A 37 -9.02 23.73 0.20
N SER A 38 -10.30 23.65 -0.15
CA SER A 38 -11.43 23.47 0.75
C SER A 38 -11.23 22.24 1.62
N THR A 39 -11.09 22.45 2.91
CA THR A 39 -11.02 21.45 3.97
C THR A 39 -12.35 20.71 4.09
N LYS A 40 -12.41 19.47 3.58
CA LYS A 40 -13.30 18.46 4.15
C LYS A 40 -12.59 17.87 5.36
N GLU A 41 -13.29 17.84 6.48
CA GLU A 41 -12.84 17.42 7.80
C GLU A 41 -12.03 16.12 7.75
N ASP A 42 -10.73 16.24 7.99
CA ASP A 42 -9.89 15.11 8.38
C ASP A 42 -10.31 14.72 9.81
N LYS A 43 -11.12 13.67 9.94
CA LYS A 43 -11.29 13.00 11.22
C LYS A 43 -9.92 12.63 11.73
N LYS A 44 -9.42 13.38 12.71
CA LYS A 44 -8.18 13.12 13.43
C LYS A 44 -8.29 11.70 14.01
N TYR A 45 -7.53 10.77 13.46
CA TYR A 45 -7.44 9.41 13.97
C TYR A 45 -6.79 9.46 15.35
N THR A 46 -7.64 9.48 16.39
CA THR A 46 -7.20 9.48 17.78
C THR A 46 -7.30 8.06 18.29
N TYR A 47 -6.18 7.37 18.39
CA TYR A 47 -6.09 6.07 19.06
C TYR A 47 -6.37 6.29 20.56
N HIS A 48 -7.45 5.70 21.06
CA HIS A 48 -7.77 5.72 22.48
C HIS A 48 -6.86 4.73 23.21
N LYS A 49 -5.89 5.26 23.94
CA LYS A 49 -5.04 4.49 24.85
C LYS A 49 -5.90 4.05 26.05
N THR A 50 -6.30 2.79 26.05
CA THR A 50 -6.92 2.16 27.21
C THR A 50 -5.85 1.86 28.25
N SER A 51 -5.85 2.61 29.34
CA SER A 51 -5.02 2.38 30.52
C SER A 51 -5.57 1.19 31.28
N SER A 52 -4.84 0.08 31.36
CA SER A 52 -5.10 -1.00 32.31
C SER A 52 -3.84 -1.38 33.07
N THR A 53 -3.96 -1.33 34.35
CA THR A 53 -3.17 -1.64 35.54
C THR A 53 -2.06 -2.68 35.37
N GLU A 54 -0.91 -2.32 35.96
CA GLU A 54 0.38 -3.06 35.96
C GLU A 54 0.31 -4.41 36.67
N THR A 55 0.87 -5.44 36.07
CA THR A 55 1.93 -6.34 36.59
C THR A 55 2.00 -7.63 35.72
N LYS A 56 2.93 -7.65 34.80
CA LYS A 56 3.56 -8.75 34.03
C LYS A 56 4.08 -8.22 32.68
N THR A 57 4.96 -7.19 32.70
CA THR A 57 4.73 -6.05 31.83
C THR A 57 5.84 -5.77 30.80
N THR A 58 6.94 -6.52 30.70
CA THR A 58 8.00 -6.08 29.77
C THR A 58 7.82 -6.60 28.34
N LYS A 59 7.39 -7.84 28.16
CA LYS A 59 7.24 -8.42 26.80
C LYS A 59 5.94 -7.98 26.14
N THR A 60 4.84 -7.98 26.87
CA THR A 60 3.50 -7.58 26.35
C THR A 60 3.45 -6.10 26.02
N SER A 61 4.07 -5.24 26.82
CA SER A 61 4.18 -3.80 26.57
C SER A 61 4.98 -3.51 25.29
N LYS A 62 6.10 -4.20 25.08
CA LYS A 62 6.92 -4.04 23.87
C LYS A 62 6.18 -4.49 22.61
N THR A 63 5.44 -5.61 22.69
CA THR A 63 4.64 -6.11 21.54
C THR A 63 3.50 -5.16 21.21
N SER A 64 2.86 -4.56 22.21
CA SER A 64 1.81 -3.56 21.99
C SER A 64 2.38 -2.29 21.33
N ALA A 65 3.54 -1.80 21.77
CA ALA A 65 4.18 -0.63 21.19
C ALA A 65 4.54 -0.83 19.72
N ILE A 66 5.16 -1.96 19.36
CA ILE A 66 5.53 -2.23 17.97
C ILE A 66 4.31 -2.35 17.05
N ARG A 67 3.17 -2.87 17.54
CA ARG A 67 1.91 -2.94 16.79
C ARG A 67 1.38 -1.54 16.47
N GLU A 68 1.37 -0.66 17.45
CA GLU A 68 0.96 0.75 17.30
C GLU A 68 1.87 1.48 16.29
N GLU A 69 3.19 1.34 16.42
CA GLU A 69 4.16 1.93 15.50
C GLU A 69 3.97 1.47 14.05
N ILE A 70 3.70 0.18 13.81
CA ILE A 70 3.41 -0.38 12.49
C ILE A 70 2.17 0.27 11.89
N VAL A 71 1.08 0.38 12.65
CA VAL A 71 -0.16 0.98 12.18
C VAL A 71 0.03 2.46 11.87
N LEU A 72 0.63 3.22 12.78
CA LEU A 72 0.89 4.65 12.58
C LEU A 72 1.79 4.90 11.37
N SER A 73 2.85 4.09 11.21
CA SER A 73 3.71 4.14 10.05
C SER A 73 2.94 3.86 8.75
N ALA A 74 2.10 2.83 8.74
CA ALA A 74 1.30 2.49 7.57
C ALA A 74 0.35 3.63 7.15
N ILE A 75 -0.29 4.28 8.11
CA ILE A 75 -1.23 5.40 7.87
C ILE A 75 -0.52 6.60 7.24
N GLN A 76 0.75 6.87 7.57
CA GLN A 76 1.53 7.98 7.00
C GLN A 76 1.69 7.88 5.48
N TYR A 77 1.61 6.69 4.90
CA TYR A 77 1.70 6.48 3.45
C TYR A 77 0.37 6.59 2.71
N LYS A 78 -0.73 6.96 3.39
CA LYS A 78 -2.03 7.20 2.76
C LYS A 78 -1.90 8.16 1.58
N GLY A 79 -2.48 7.77 0.44
CA GLY A 79 -2.39 8.53 -0.81
C GLY A 79 -1.21 8.15 -1.71
N THR A 80 -0.30 7.29 -1.27
CA THR A 80 0.75 6.75 -2.16
C THR A 80 0.13 5.92 -3.28
N ASN A 81 0.54 6.17 -4.52
CA ASN A 81 -0.02 5.51 -5.70
C ASN A 81 0.17 3.98 -5.68
N TYR A 82 -0.76 3.27 -6.30
CA TYR A 82 -0.59 1.85 -6.60
C TYR A 82 0.36 1.63 -7.77
N ARG A 83 1.21 0.62 -7.64
CA ARG A 83 2.01 0.09 -8.73
C ARG A 83 2.13 -1.43 -8.59
N SER A 84 1.78 -2.17 -9.63
CA SER A 84 1.97 -3.63 -9.65
C SER A 84 3.45 -3.99 -9.46
N GLY A 85 3.76 -4.87 -8.48
CA GLY A 85 5.12 -5.19 -8.06
C GLY A 85 5.87 -4.06 -7.35
N GLY A 86 5.20 -2.94 -7.05
CA GLY A 86 5.79 -1.77 -6.40
C GLY A 86 6.10 -2.03 -4.93
N LYS A 87 7.25 -1.52 -4.46
CA LYS A 87 7.76 -1.73 -3.08
C LYS A 87 8.35 -0.47 -2.46
N SER A 88 8.07 0.69 -3.03
CA SER A 88 8.70 1.95 -2.63
C SER A 88 7.67 3.08 -2.64
N PRO A 89 7.72 4.01 -1.66
CA PRO A 89 6.84 5.16 -1.65
C PRO A 89 7.04 6.10 -2.85
N THR A 90 8.24 6.13 -3.42
CA THR A 90 8.56 6.98 -4.57
C THR A 90 7.93 6.49 -5.87
N THR A 91 7.85 5.17 -6.05
CA THR A 91 7.35 4.56 -7.29
C THR A 91 5.95 3.98 -7.17
N GLY A 92 5.43 3.87 -5.95
CA GLY A 92 4.16 3.24 -5.62
C GLY A 92 4.33 1.83 -5.05
N PHE A 93 3.25 1.32 -4.49
CA PHE A 93 3.16 0.03 -3.84
C PHE A 93 2.10 -0.87 -4.46
N ASP A 94 2.35 -2.18 -4.54
CA ASP A 94 1.27 -3.15 -4.51
C ASP A 94 0.92 -3.54 -3.06
N CYS A 95 -0.09 -4.37 -2.85
CA CYS A 95 -0.56 -4.72 -1.51
C CYS A 95 0.53 -5.40 -0.66
N SER A 96 1.22 -6.38 -1.21
CA SER A 96 2.28 -7.13 -0.53
C SER A 96 3.58 -6.33 -0.38
N GLY A 97 3.90 -5.51 -1.37
CA GLY A 97 5.06 -4.61 -1.33
C GLY A 97 4.89 -3.52 -0.28
N PHE A 98 3.70 -2.96 -0.13
CA PHE A 98 3.34 -2.04 0.95
C PHE A 98 3.53 -2.68 2.32
N THR A 99 2.90 -3.84 2.52
CA THR A 99 3.00 -4.61 3.78
C THR A 99 4.45 -4.92 4.13
N GLY A 100 5.22 -5.47 3.18
CA GLY A 100 6.64 -5.79 3.38
C GLY A 100 7.49 -4.57 3.71
N TYR A 101 7.23 -3.45 3.05
CA TYR A 101 7.93 -2.18 3.30
C TYR A 101 7.71 -1.68 4.73
N ILE A 102 6.45 -1.63 5.19
CA ILE A 102 6.11 -1.17 6.54
C ILE A 102 6.76 -2.07 7.61
N PHE A 103 6.60 -3.37 7.52
CA PHE A 103 7.13 -4.29 8.52
C PHE A 103 8.67 -4.29 8.57
N THR A 104 9.33 -4.14 7.44
CA THR A 104 10.80 -4.06 7.38
C THR A 104 11.33 -2.82 8.11
N GLN A 105 10.64 -1.68 8.04
CA GLN A 105 11.00 -0.48 8.80
C GLN A 105 10.98 -0.68 10.32
N HIS A 106 10.17 -1.62 10.79
CA HIS A 106 10.03 -1.96 12.22
C HIS A 106 10.83 -3.21 12.63
N GLY A 107 11.84 -3.59 11.84
CA GLY A 107 12.74 -4.70 12.17
C GLY A 107 12.11 -6.09 11.99
N ILE A 108 11.00 -6.20 11.26
CA ILE A 108 10.34 -7.46 10.91
C ILE A 108 10.44 -7.64 9.37
N PRO A 109 11.57 -8.11 8.85
CA PRO A 109 11.77 -8.22 7.40
C PRO A 109 10.90 -9.33 6.82
N ILE A 110 9.86 -8.95 6.10
CA ILE A 110 8.98 -9.84 5.36
C ILE A 110 8.92 -9.42 3.89
N SER A 111 8.84 -10.38 3.00
CA SER A 111 8.76 -10.12 1.57
C SER A 111 8.13 -11.27 0.80
N GLY A 112 7.54 -10.95 -0.34
CA GLY A 112 6.95 -11.93 -1.24
C GLY A 112 5.53 -11.56 -1.63
N SER A 113 4.85 -12.47 -2.33
CA SER A 113 3.43 -12.34 -2.66
C SER A 113 2.56 -12.51 -1.40
N SER A 114 1.29 -12.11 -1.48
CA SER A 114 0.32 -12.32 -0.40
C SER A 114 0.27 -13.78 0.08
N ASP A 115 0.37 -14.76 -0.84
CA ASP A 115 0.42 -16.20 -0.48
C ASP A 115 1.65 -16.56 0.36
N LYS A 116 2.80 -15.93 0.12
CA LYS A 116 4.01 -16.14 0.92
C LYS A 116 3.86 -15.49 2.29
N LEU A 117 3.33 -14.26 2.35
CA LEU A 117 3.11 -13.56 3.60
C LEU A 117 2.12 -14.30 4.51
N ALA A 118 1.10 -14.93 3.95
CA ALA A 118 0.11 -15.72 4.68
C ALA A 118 0.69 -16.90 5.48
N LYS A 119 1.90 -17.35 5.14
CA LYS A 119 2.59 -18.50 5.77
C LYS A 119 3.59 -18.10 6.84
N LEU A 120 3.77 -16.81 7.13
CA LEU A 120 4.86 -16.32 7.97
C LEU A 120 4.56 -16.33 9.47
N GLY A 121 3.30 -16.44 9.88
CA GLY A 121 2.91 -16.30 11.28
C GLY A 121 1.82 -17.27 11.70
N LYS A 122 1.19 -16.95 12.83
CA LYS A 122 0.09 -17.74 13.39
C LYS A 122 -1.24 -17.23 12.83
N GLN A 123 -2.00 -18.14 12.20
CA GLN A 123 -3.36 -17.83 11.74
C GLN A 123 -4.27 -17.53 12.93
N LYS A 124 -5.18 -16.55 12.74
CA LYS A 124 -6.14 -16.09 13.74
C LYS A 124 -7.51 -15.89 13.10
N ASP A 125 -8.53 -16.09 13.92
CA ASP A 125 -9.90 -15.77 13.60
C ASP A 125 -10.11 -14.24 13.61
N LYS A 126 -11.12 -13.78 12.88
CA LYS A 126 -11.41 -12.35 12.69
C LYS A 126 -11.51 -11.60 14.02
N GLU A 127 -12.20 -12.18 15.00
CA GLU A 127 -12.49 -11.58 16.30
C GLU A 127 -11.25 -11.44 17.18
N SER A 128 -10.23 -12.27 16.96
CA SER A 128 -8.98 -12.26 17.74
C SER A 128 -7.84 -11.47 17.09
N LEU A 129 -8.10 -10.82 15.96
CA LEU A 129 -7.12 -9.97 15.29
C LEU A 129 -6.86 -8.69 16.09
N LEU A 130 -5.60 -8.30 16.11
CA LEU A 130 -5.11 -7.09 16.78
C LEU A 130 -4.55 -6.11 15.75
N PRO A 131 -4.49 -4.80 16.07
CA PRO A 131 -3.77 -3.84 15.24
C PRO A 131 -2.36 -4.34 14.91
N GLY A 132 -1.95 -4.18 13.64
CA GLY A 132 -0.70 -4.71 13.11
C GLY A 132 -0.74 -6.16 12.63
N ASP A 133 -1.79 -6.95 12.90
CA ASP A 133 -1.96 -8.25 12.25
C ASP A 133 -2.23 -8.06 10.76
N LEU A 134 -1.94 -9.10 9.98
CA LEU A 134 -2.27 -9.13 8.55
C LEU A 134 -3.62 -9.78 8.33
N VAL A 135 -4.38 -9.27 7.37
CA VAL A 135 -5.59 -9.91 6.87
C VAL A 135 -5.45 -10.20 5.39
N PHE A 136 -5.98 -11.35 4.97
CA PHE A 136 -5.88 -11.85 3.61
C PHE A 136 -7.26 -11.98 2.98
N PHE A 137 -7.33 -11.59 1.71
CA PHE A 137 -8.54 -11.60 0.92
C PHE A 137 -8.32 -12.37 -0.38
N GLY A 138 -9.39 -12.98 -0.87
CA GLY A 138 -9.32 -13.76 -2.10
C GLY A 138 -10.59 -14.57 -2.33
N ASN A 139 -10.40 -15.77 -2.84
CA ASN A 139 -11.43 -16.80 -2.97
C ASN A 139 -10.88 -18.14 -2.45
N LYS A 140 -11.66 -19.22 -2.58
CA LYS A 140 -11.27 -20.55 -2.07
C LYS A 140 -9.96 -21.07 -2.64
N ASP A 141 -9.58 -20.64 -3.84
CA ASP A 141 -8.44 -21.19 -4.58
C ASP A 141 -7.21 -20.29 -4.50
N ARG A 142 -7.39 -19.00 -4.17
CA ARG A 142 -6.31 -18.02 -4.31
C ARG A 142 -6.43 -16.85 -3.34
N ILE A 143 -5.33 -16.56 -2.64
CA ILE A 143 -5.13 -15.28 -1.94
C ILE A 143 -4.74 -14.23 -2.98
N SER A 144 -5.52 -13.14 -3.08
CA SER A 144 -5.31 -12.08 -4.07
C SER A 144 -4.91 -10.74 -3.47
N HIS A 145 -5.05 -10.57 -2.15
CA HIS A 145 -4.79 -9.31 -1.49
C HIS A 145 -4.38 -9.51 -0.03
N VAL A 146 -3.63 -8.53 0.51
CA VAL A 146 -3.23 -8.44 1.90
C VAL A 146 -3.39 -7.02 2.41
N ALA A 147 -3.77 -6.87 3.67
CA ALA A 147 -3.88 -5.59 4.35
C ALA A 147 -3.33 -5.71 5.78
N ILE A 148 -3.02 -4.56 6.40
CA ILE A 148 -2.62 -4.44 7.81
C ILE A 148 -3.85 -4.00 8.60
N VAL A 149 -4.20 -4.71 9.67
CA VAL A 149 -5.27 -4.30 10.60
C VAL A 149 -4.88 -2.99 11.26
N ALA A 150 -5.70 -1.96 11.09
CA ALA A 150 -5.55 -0.66 11.74
C ALA A 150 -6.28 -0.63 13.08
N SER A 151 -7.52 -1.12 13.09
CA SER A 151 -8.33 -1.30 14.30
C SER A 151 -9.26 -2.51 14.14
N ASN A 152 -9.60 -3.14 15.25
CA ASN A 152 -10.59 -4.21 15.31
C ASN A 152 -11.36 -4.10 16.62
N THR A 153 -12.64 -3.75 16.51
CA THR A 153 -13.58 -3.61 17.62
C THR A 153 -14.74 -4.60 17.42
N THR A 154 -15.68 -4.62 18.36
CA THR A 154 -16.90 -5.44 18.24
C THR A 154 -17.70 -5.07 16.98
N ASP A 155 -17.74 -3.79 16.62
CA ASP A 155 -18.64 -3.26 15.61
C ASP A 155 -17.97 -3.06 14.25
N GLU A 156 -16.65 -2.81 14.23
CA GLU A 156 -15.94 -2.50 12.98
C GLU A 156 -14.48 -2.94 12.99
N MET A 157 -14.01 -3.28 11.80
CA MET A 157 -12.61 -3.54 11.52
C MET A 157 -12.14 -2.62 10.39
N GLU A 158 -11.10 -1.84 10.67
CA GLU A 158 -10.42 -1.02 9.68
C GLU A 158 -9.07 -1.64 9.31
N VAL A 159 -8.72 -1.49 8.04
CA VAL A 159 -7.42 -1.94 7.52
C VAL A 159 -6.76 -0.84 6.71
N VAL A 160 -5.43 -0.81 6.73
CA VAL A 160 -4.64 0.01 5.82
C VAL A 160 -3.97 -0.86 4.77
N HIS A 161 -4.11 -0.50 3.49
CA HIS A 161 -3.65 -1.31 2.37
C HIS A 161 -3.41 -0.48 1.10
N SER A 162 -2.65 -1.03 0.15
CA SER A 162 -2.51 -0.46 -1.19
C SER A 162 -3.46 -1.16 -2.16
N THR A 163 -4.39 -0.40 -2.75
CA THR A 163 -5.41 -0.88 -3.69
C THR A 163 -5.16 -0.37 -5.10
N THR A 164 -5.53 -1.16 -6.11
CA THR A 164 -5.38 -0.77 -7.52
C THR A 164 -6.16 0.49 -7.89
N SER A 165 -7.27 0.76 -7.22
CA SER A 165 -8.16 1.88 -7.53
C SER A 165 -7.75 3.21 -6.88
N ALA A 166 -7.06 3.17 -5.72
CA ALA A 166 -6.81 4.38 -4.93
C ALA A 166 -5.44 4.43 -4.26
N GLY A 167 -4.55 3.46 -4.52
CA GLY A 167 -3.28 3.36 -3.82
C GLY A 167 -3.47 3.03 -2.35
N VAL A 168 -2.62 3.59 -1.49
CA VAL A 168 -2.67 3.36 -0.05
C VAL A 168 -3.84 4.13 0.57
N LYS A 169 -4.73 3.41 1.25
CA LYS A 169 -5.93 3.95 1.90
C LYS A 169 -6.31 3.14 3.13
N ILE A 170 -7.25 3.65 3.91
CA ILE A 170 -7.90 2.96 5.00
C ILE A 170 -9.32 2.59 4.53
N ASP A 171 -9.71 1.35 4.76
CA ASP A 171 -11.07 0.86 4.51
C ASP A 171 -11.64 0.22 5.76
N ASN A 172 -12.91 0.53 6.05
CA ASN A 172 -13.71 -0.25 6.98
C ASN A 172 -14.22 -1.50 6.24
N ILE A 173 -13.70 -2.66 6.59
CA ILE A 173 -14.05 -3.92 5.91
C ILE A 173 -15.35 -4.53 6.45
N THR A 174 -15.79 -4.14 7.64
CA THR A 174 -17.06 -4.61 8.21
C THR A 174 -18.26 -4.05 7.46
N ASN A 175 -18.16 -2.83 6.95
CA ASN A 175 -19.22 -2.15 6.21
C ASN A 175 -19.09 -2.29 4.69
N SER A 176 -18.24 -3.20 4.20
CA SER A 176 -17.99 -3.40 2.78
C SER A 176 -18.30 -4.83 2.34
N GLU A 177 -19.40 -5.04 1.64
CA GLU A 177 -19.75 -6.35 1.06
C GLU A 177 -18.60 -6.91 0.18
N TYR A 178 -17.91 -6.03 -0.53
CA TYR A 178 -16.76 -6.41 -1.35
C TYR A 178 -15.66 -7.06 -0.52
N TRP A 179 -15.29 -6.47 0.60
CA TRP A 179 -14.22 -7.00 1.46
C TRP A 179 -14.70 -8.17 2.32
N GLN A 180 -15.95 -8.11 2.84
CA GLN A 180 -16.51 -9.21 3.61
C GLN A 180 -16.58 -10.51 2.81
N SER A 181 -17.07 -10.45 1.56
CA SER A 181 -17.20 -11.64 0.71
C SER A 181 -15.86 -12.25 0.30
N ARG A 182 -14.75 -11.52 0.48
CA ARG A 182 -13.38 -11.93 0.12
C ARG A 182 -12.48 -12.20 1.31
N PHE A 183 -12.91 -11.89 2.52
CA PHE A 183 -12.13 -12.17 3.72
C PHE A 183 -11.87 -13.67 3.85
N LEU A 184 -10.61 -14.05 4.08
CA LEU A 184 -10.22 -15.45 4.24
C LEU A 184 -9.83 -15.75 5.70
N PHE A 185 -8.82 -15.08 6.21
CA PHE A 185 -8.28 -15.23 7.56
C PHE A 185 -7.29 -14.11 7.89
N GLY A 186 -6.88 -14.02 9.13
CA GLY A 186 -5.78 -13.17 9.56
C GLY A 186 -4.55 -13.95 10.01
N VAL A 187 -3.41 -13.25 10.14
CA VAL A 187 -2.14 -13.81 10.58
C VAL A 187 -1.41 -12.84 11.50
N ASP A 188 -0.99 -13.33 12.67
CA ASP A 188 -0.09 -12.62 13.59
C ASP A 188 1.36 -13.02 13.31
N ILE A 189 2.16 -12.05 12.87
CA ILE A 189 3.61 -12.24 12.63
C ILE A 189 4.48 -11.50 13.65
N ILE A 190 3.86 -10.80 14.59
CA ILE A 190 4.54 -9.94 15.58
C ILE A 190 4.77 -10.70 16.90
N SER A 191 3.75 -11.43 17.37
CA SER A 191 3.81 -12.18 18.62
C SER A 191 4.52 -13.52 18.40
N LYS A 192 5.84 -13.55 18.61
CA LYS A 192 6.65 -14.76 18.59
C LYS A 192 6.85 -15.33 20.00
#